data_691fdaf416c5afffe66bcac569f31f9d
#
_entry.id   691fdaf416c5afffe66bcac569f31f9d
#
_cell.length_a   1.000
_cell.length_b   1.000
_cell.length_c   1.000
_cell.angle_alpha   90.00
_cell.angle_beta   90.00
_cell.angle_gamma   90.00
#
_symmetry.space_group_name_H-M   'P 1'
#
loop_
_entity.id
_entity.type
_entity.pdbx_description
1 polymer ?
#
loop_
_entity_poly.entity_id
_entity_poly.type
_entity_poly.pdbx_seq_one_letter_code
_entity_poly.pdbx_strand_id
1 'polypeptide(L)'
;MKLGVLTVLLGNLSLDETLRYLKSLGVQQVEIGCGGTPGTAHADAVQFMEHPELIDQFMETINKYGLDIAALACHGNPVHPNKEIANAYHEQFEAAICLAEKIGVKTIVGFSGCPGDCENSQYPNWSIASWPPDFQKIRDWQWNEKLIPYWKKEAKFAQEHGVNQIAFELHPGFCVYNPSTLLRLREAVGPVIGANLDPSHLFWQGIDIIAAIRALKGAIYHFHAKDTAIDPYNTAVNGVLDTPSFDRIDERPWVFRTVGYGHGEDTWRAIFSELRKAGYDGVISIEHEDGLMSTREGLEKAIEVLKRTIIFESREGDMYWA
;
A
#
# COMPACT_ATOMS: atom_id res chain seq x y z
N MET A 1 4.34 -9.72 -14.65
CA MET A 1 3.70 -9.37 -13.35
C MET A 1 2.85 -10.53 -12.87
N LYS A 2 2.49 -10.59 -11.60
CA LYS A 2 1.69 -11.68 -11.01
C LYS A 2 0.40 -11.12 -10.38
N LEU A 3 -0.69 -11.86 -10.46
CA LEU A 3 -1.95 -11.52 -9.79
C LEU A 3 -1.84 -11.86 -8.30
N GLY A 4 -2.07 -10.88 -7.45
CA GLY A 4 -2.06 -11.02 -6.01
C GLY A 4 -3.28 -10.43 -5.31
N VAL A 5 -3.39 -10.68 -4.01
CA VAL A 5 -4.48 -10.18 -3.16
C VAL A 5 -3.93 -9.84 -1.77
N LEU A 6 -4.28 -8.68 -1.25
CA LEU A 6 -4.12 -8.34 0.17
C LEU A 6 -5.18 -9.11 0.97
N THR A 7 -4.74 -10.05 1.81
CA THR A 7 -5.64 -11.02 2.46
C THR A 7 -6.56 -10.44 3.53
N VAL A 8 -6.30 -9.21 3.96
CA VAL A 8 -7.10 -8.49 4.98
C VAL A 8 -8.59 -8.45 4.63
N LEU A 9 -8.93 -8.32 3.34
CA LEU A 9 -10.32 -8.33 2.87
C LEU A 9 -11.08 -9.64 3.16
N LEU A 10 -10.37 -10.72 3.48
CA LEU A 10 -10.90 -12.02 3.86
C LEU A 10 -10.62 -12.38 5.33
N GLY A 11 -10.35 -11.38 6.17
CA GLY A 11 -10.00 -11.56 7.60
C GLY A 11 -11.06 -12.23 8.47
N ASN A 12 -12.26 -12.46 7.94
CA ASN A 12 -13.31 -13.25 8.57
C ASN A 12 -13.18 -14.76 8.31
N LEU A 13 -12.28 -15.18 7.43
CA LEU A 13 -11.93 -16.57 7.15
C LEU A 13 -10.59 -16.91 7.81
N SER A 14 -10.36 -18.20 8.09
CA SER A 14 -9.03 -18.67 8.46
C SER A 14 -8.04 -18.52 7.30
N LEU A 15 -6.74 -18.52 7.61
CA LEU A 15 -5.69 -18.50 6.56
C LEU A 15 -5.86 -19.65 5.56
N ASP A 16 -6.13 -20.87 6.03
CA ASP A 16 -6.33 -22.05 5.16
C ASP A 16 -7.52 -21.87 4.20
N GLU A 17 -8.65 -21.38 4.71
CA GLU A 17 -9.83 -21.11 3.88
C GLU A 17 -9.58 -20.01 2.87
N THR A 18 -8.91 -18.92 3.30
CA THR A 18 -8.52 -17.81 2.46
C THR A 18 -7.63 -18.26 1.30
N LEU A 19 -6.55 -18.97 1.60
CA LEU A 19 -5.61 -19.42 0.57
C LEU A 19 -6.24 -20.43 -0.41
N ARG A 20 -7.07 -21.35 0.10
CA ARG A 20 -7.84 -22.27 -0.74
C ARG A 20 -8.75 -21.52 -1.71
N TYR A 21 -9.47 -20.52 -1.23
CA TYR A 21 -10.37 -19.70 -2.04
C TYR A 21 -9.60 -18.91 -3.09
N LEU A 22 -8.56 -18.19 -2.69
CA LEU A 22 -7.72 -17.41 -3.62
C LEU A 22 -7.06 -18.28 -4.68
N LYS A 23 -6.57 -19.47 -4.30
CA LYS A 23 -6.00 -20.44 -5.25
C LYS A 23 -7.04 -20.90 -6.27
N SER A 24 -8.28 -21.14 -5.85
CA SER A 24 -9.37 -21.54 -6.75
C SER A 24 -9.72 -20.46 -7.79
N LEU A 25 -9.47 -19.20 -7.45
CA LEU A 25 -9.64 -18.04 -8.35
C LEU A 25 -8.42 -17.78 -9.24
N GLY A 26 -7.34 -18.56 -9.12
CA GLY A 26 -6.13 -18.42 -9.93
C GLY A 26 -5.20 -17.30 -9.47
N VAL A 27 -5.31 -16.86 -8.24
CA VAL A 27 -4.34 -15.95 -7.59
C VAL A 27 -2.99 -16.67 -7.47
N GLN A 28 -1.90 -15.95 -7.67
CA GLN A 28 -0.54 -16.45 -7.70
C GLN A 28 0.28 -16.06 -6.47
N GLN A 29 0.01 -14.88 -5.91
CA GLN A 29 0.71 -14.36 -4.75
C GLN A 29 -0.29 -13.77 -3.74
N VAL A 30 0.13 -13.69 -2.49
CA VAL A 30 -0.62 -13.02 -1.43
C VAL A 30 0.22 -11.94 -0.77
N GLU A 31 -0.43 -10.89 -0.35
CA GLU A 31 0.08 -9.91 0.58
C GLU A 31 -0.61 -10.13 1.93
N ILE A 32 0.17 -10.27 2.99
CA ILE A 32 -0.34 -10.68 4.30
C ILE A 32 -0.33 -9.50 5.26
N GLY A 33 -1.49 -9.14 5.79
CA GLY A 33 -1.59 -8.22 6.94
C GLY A 33 -1.01 -8.88 8.20
N CYS A 34 -0.03 -8.22 8.84
CA CYS A 34 0.66 -8.79 9.99
C CYS A 34 0.81 -7.83 11.18
N GLY A 35 0.08 -6.74 11.17
CA GLY A 35 0.07 -5.68 12.18
C GLY A 35 -0.48 -4.37 11.63
N GLY A 36 -0.56 -3.34 12.45
CA GLY A 36 -1.06 -2.04 12.07
C GLY A 36 -2.55 -2.02 11.74
N THR A 37 -2.95 -1.13 10.82
CA THR A 37 -4.35 -1.01 10.38
C THR A 37 -4.86 -2.24 9.61
N PRO A 38 -4.02 -2.99 8.86
CA PRO A 38 -4.41 -4.28 8.29
C PRO A 38 -4.84 -5.34 9.31
N GLY A 39 -4.43 -5.18 10.57
CA GLY A 39 -4.70 -6.16 11.61
C GLY A 39 -3.85 -7.42 11.49
N THR A 40 -4.23 -8.44 12.26
CA THR A 40 -3.43 -9.67 12.46
C THR A 40 -4.22 -10.94 12.17
N ALA A 41 -5.30 -10.87 11.40
CA ALA A 41 -6.22 -12.00 11.18
C ALA A 41 -5.54 -13.24 10.59
N HIS A 42 -4.51 -13.06 9.74
CA HIS A 42 -3.80 -14.16 9.09
C HIS A 42 -2.35 -14.33 9.54
N ALA A 43 -1.76 -13.31 10.16
CA ALA A 43 -0.44 -13.36 10.78
C ALA A 43 -0.34 -12.27 11.84
N ASP A 44 0.13 -12.61 13.01
CA ASP A 44 0.47 -11.66 14.06
C ASP A 44 1.99 -11.63 14.23
N ALA A 45 2.64 -10.59 13.70
CA ALA A 45 4.09 -10.52 13.70
C ALA A 45 4.67 -10.45 15.12
N VAL A 46 4.00 -9.75 16.04
CA VAL A 46 4.43 -9.67 17.45
C VAL A 46 4.32 -11.04 18.11
N GLN A 47 3.18 -11.71 17.98
CA GLN A 47 2.96 -13.05 18.53
C GLN A 47 3.96 -14.06 17.94
N PHE A 48 4.27 -13.96 16.63
CA PHE A 48 5.23 -14.86 15.98
C PHE A 48 6.67 -14.67 16.47
N MET A 49 7.03 -13.48 16.95
CA MET A 49 8.33 -13.26 17.59
C MET A 49 8.38 -13.87 18.99
N GLU A 50 7.27 -13.89 19.72
CA GLU A 50 7.17 -14.53 21.03
C GLU A 50 7.05 -16.05 20.91
N HIS A 51 6.44 -16.56 19.83
CA HIS A 51 6.12 -17.96 19.56
C HIS A 51 6.60 -18.41 18.16
N PRO A 52 7.93 -18.60 17.97
CA PRO A 52 8.51 -18.93 16.65
C PRO A 52 7.98 -20.21 16.01
N GLU A 53 7.47 -21.14 16.79
CA GLU A 53 6.82 -22.38 16.30
C GLU A 53 5.57 -22.12 15.46
N LEU A 54 4.90 -20.97 15.63
CA LEU A 54 3.76 -20.57 14.82
C LEU A 54 4.15 -20.19 13.40
N ILE A 55 5.38 -19.75 13.19
CA ILE A 55 5.91 -19.39 11.86
C ILE A 55 5.96 -20.63 10.97
N ASP A 56 6.39 -21.77 11.50
CA ASP A 56 6.47 -23.02 10.75
C ASP A 56 5.06 -23.45 10.30
N GLN A 57 4.07 -23.39 11.20
CA GLN A 57 2.67 -23.73 10.90
C GLN A 57 2.08 -22.77 9.86
N PHE A 58 2.38 -21.48 9.98
CA PHE A 58 1.99 -20.46 9.00
C PHE A 58 2.56 -20.77 7.62
N MET A 59 3.86 -21.03 7.53
CA MET A 59 4.53 -21.33 6.27
C MET A 59 4.10 -22.67 5.67
N GLU A 60 3.83 -23.69 6.49
CA GLU A 60 3.23 -24.96 6.03
C GLU A 60 1.88 -24.70 5.34
N THR A 61 1.04 -23.82 5.93
CA THR A 61 -0.26 -23.46 5.37
C THR A 61 -0.12 -22.71 4.04
N ILE A 62 0.82 -21.76 3.94
CA ILE A 62 1.13 -21.05 2.69
C ILE A 62 1.59 -22.05 1.60
N ASN A 63 2.55 -22.89 1.94
CA ASN A 63 3.16 -23.84 1.00
C ASN A 63 2.17 -24.90 0.50
N LYS A 64 1.20 -25.32 1.33
CA LYS A 64 0.15 -26.26 0.97
C LYS A 64 -0.61 -25.86 -0.29
N TYR A 65 -0.78 -24.57 -0.52
CA TYR A 65 -1.51 -24.05 -1.69
C TYR A 65 -0.59 -23.58 -2.82
N GLY A 66 0.73 -23.61 -2.63
CA GLY A 66 1.71 -23.16 -3.63
C GLY A 66 1.48 -21.70 -4.02
N LEU A 67 1.25 -20.85 -3.03
CA LEU A 67 1.18 -19.38 -3.17
C LEU A 67 2.45 -18.77 -2.60
N ASP A 68 2.98 -17.75 -3.25
CA ASP A 68 4.11 -16.99 -2.72
C ASP A 68 3.62 -15.79 -1.92
N ILE A 69 4.34 -15.42 -0.86
CA ILE A 69 4.11 -14.16 -0.15
C ILE A 69 4.88 -13.05 -0.89
N ALA A 70 4.15 -12.08 -1.45
CA ALA A 70 4.73 -10.94 -2.17
C ALA A 70 5.26 -9.86 -1.24
N ALA A 71 4.54 -9.60 -0.14
CA ALA A 71 4.87 -8.60 0.85
C ALA A 71 4.15 -8.87 2.18
N LEU A 72 4.65 -8.28 3.25
CA LEU A 72 3.95 -8.15 4.52
C LEU A 72 3.41 -6.72 4.65
N ALA A 73 2.13 -6.58 4.98
CA ALA A 73 1.46 -5.31 5.19
C ALA A 73 1.37 -4.96 6.68
N CYS A 74 1.97 -3.85 7.06
CA CYS A 74 1.97 -3.31 8.42
C CYS A 74 1.82 -1.78 8.37
N HIS A 75 0.64 -1.33 7.92
CA HIS A 75 0.32 0.09 7.81
C HIS A 75 0.06 0.68 9.21
N GLY A 76 0.68 1.82 9.48
CA GLY A 76 0.52 2.49 10.77
C GLY A 76 1.08 3.89 10.80
N ASN A 77 1.01 4.53 11.95
CA ASN A 77 1.59 5.86 12.16
C ASN A 77 2.64 5.83 13.28
N PRO A 78 3.86 5.36 13.01
CA PRO A 78 4.91 5.25 14.03
C PRO A 78 5.49 6.60 14.47
N VAL A 79 5.11 7.70 13.80
CA VAL A 79 5.43 9.07 14.20
C VAL A 79 4.20 9.81 14.75
N HIS A 80 3.18 9.08 15.20
CA HIS A 80 1.99 9.66 15.82
C HIS A 80 2.38 10.53 17.01
N PRO A 81 1.73 11.72 17.22
CA PRO A 81 2.07 12.60 18.33
C PRO A 81 1.78 11.97 19.71
N ASN A 82 0.76 11.11 19.84
CA ASN A 82 0.60 10.29 21.02
C ASN A 82 1.63 9.16 21.00
N LYS A 83 2.51 9.16 22.01
CA LYS A 83 3.64 8.24 22.10
C LYS A 83 3.23 6.77 22.30
N GLU A 84 2.14 6.51 23.00
CA GLU A 84 1.64 5.13 23.19
C GLU A 84 1.22 4.53 21.84
N ILE A 85 0.51 5.31 21.01
CA ILE A 85 0.10 4.90 19.67
C ILE A 85 1.33 4.74 18.76
N ALA A 86 2.26 5.70 18.81
CA ALA A 86 3.48 5.65 18.01
C ALA A 86 4.32 4.41 18.33
N ASN A 87 4.51 4.11 19.62
CA ASN A 87 5.29 2.96 20.08
C ASN A 87 4.62 1.65 19.67
N ALA A 88 3.30 1.52 19.80
CA ALA A 88 2.59 0.32 19.37
C ALA A 88 2.75 0.05 17.87
N TYR A 89 2.67 1.07 17.01
CA TYR A 89 2.93 0.91 15.59
C TYR A 89 4.41 0.63 15.27
N HIS A 90 5.32 1.23 16.00
CA HIS A 90 6.75 0.97 15.87
C HIS A 90 7.09 -0.49 16.20
N GLU A 91 6.62 -1.02 17.34
CA GLU A 91 6.81 -2.42 17.73
C GLU A 91 6.30 -3.40 16.67
N GLN A 92 5.08 -3.15 16.16
CA GLN A 92 4.50 -4.00 15.13
C GLN A 92 5.29 -3.93 13.83
N PHE A 93 5.82 -2.77 13.47
CA PHE A 93 6.61 -2.60 12.24
C PHE A 93 7.98 -3.30 12.37
N GLU A 94 8.69 -3.17 13.48
CA GLU A 94 9.94 -3.91 13.73
C GLU A 94 9.67 -5.44 13.78
N ALA A 95 8.58 -5.89 14.40
CA ALA A 95 8.18 -7.30 14.39
C ALA A 95 7.88 -7.80 12.98
N ALA A 96 7.23 -7.01 12.14
CA ALA A 96 7.00 -7.35 10.73
C ALA A 96 8.30 -7.49 9.93
N ILE A 97 9.30 -6.64 10.18
CA ILE A 97 10.64 -6.75 9.60
C ILE A 97 11.33 -8.06 10.05
N CYS A 98 11.29 -8.37 11.35
CA CYS A 98 11.87 -9.62 11.88
C CYS A 98 11.15 -10.87 11.32
N LEU A 99 9.82 -10.81 11.16
CA LEU A 99 9.07 -11.88 10.51
C LEU A 99 9.50 -12.04 9.04
N ALA A 100 9.62 -10.93 8.31
CA ALA A 100 10.04 -10.93 6.90
C ALA A 100 11.42 -11.61 6.72
N GLU A 101 12.37 -11.32 7.61
CA GLU A 101 13.68 -11.99 7.64
C GLU A 101 13.52 -13.51 7.77
N LYS A 102 12.72 -13.97 8.74
CA LYS A 102 12.54 -15.41 9.03
C LYS A 102 11.89 -16.18 7.88
N ILE A 103 10.95 -15.55 7.16
CA ILE A 103 10.22 -16.20 6.05
C ILE A 103 10.76 -15.83 4.67
N GLY A 104 11.83 -15.02 4.60
CA GLY A 104 12.51 -14.68 3.35
C GLY A 104 11.80 -13.62 2.50
N VAL A 105 10.80 -12.91 3.03
CA VAL A 105 10.12 -11.79 2.37
C VAL A 105 11.03 -10.55 2.37
N LYS A 106 11.02 -9.76 1.28
CA LYS A 106 11.92 -8.62 1.10
C LYS A 106 11.23 -7.27 1.15
N THR A 107 9.90 -7.26 1.13
CA THR A 107 9.07 -6.06 1.02
C THR A 107 8.12 -5.94 2.21
N ILE A 108 8.19 -4.81 2.90
CA ILE A 108 7.18 -4.39 3.87
C ILE A 108 6.39 -3.23 3.27
N VAL A 109 5.06 -3.35 3.30
CA VAL A 109 4.14 -2.30 2.86
C VAL A 109 3.61 -1.55 4.09
N GLY A 110 3.53 -0.23 4.01
CA GLY A 110 3.03 0.58 5.12
C GLY A 110 2.80 2.03 4.78
N PHE A 111 2.47 2.83 5.80
CA PHE A 111 2.37 4.28 5.69
C PHE A 111 3.61 4.98 6.22
N SER A 112 3.91 6.16 5.66
CA SER A 112 5.03 6.98 6.15
C SER A 112 4.82 7.56 7.55
N GLY A 113 3.57 7.61 7.99
CA GLY A 113 3.16 8.31 9.19
C GLY A 113 2.85 9.79 8.95
N CYS A 114 2.19 10.40 9.96
CA CYS A 114 1.87 11.82 10.01
C CYS A 114 2.03 12.30 11.45
N PRO A 115 3.02 13.17 11.74
CA PRO A 115 3.18 13.79 13.06
C PRO A 115 2.08 14.83 13.34
N GLY A 116 2.08 15.37 14.56
CA GLY A 116 1.34 16.58 14.88
C GLY A 116 1.98 17.85 14.32
N ASP A 117 1.58 19.00 14.83
CA ASP A 117 2.11 20.31 14.45
C ASP A 117 3.21 20.82 15.39
N CYS A 118 3.39 20.20 16.55
CA CYS A 118 4.41 20.51 17.55
C CYS A 118 4.63 19.34 18.52
N GLU A 119 5.59 19.47 19.44
CA GLU A 119 5.94 18.43 20.43
C GLU A 119 4.78 18.03 21.37
N ASN A 120 3.85 18.94 21.63
CA ASN A 120 2.75 18.73 22.57
C ASN A 120 1.43 18.35 21.86
N SER A 121 1.46 18.10 20.55
CA SER A 121 0.29 17.68 19.78
C SER A 121 -0.25 16.35 20.30
N GLN A 122 -1.57 16.18 20.22
CA GLN A 122 -2.25 14.94 20.58
C GLN A 122 -2.71 14.16 19.34
N TYR A 123 -2.91 14.86 18.22
CA TYR A 123 -3.46 14.30 16.99
C TYR A 123 -2.54 14.62 15.80
N PRO A 124 -2.54 13.74 14.77
CA PRO A 124 -1.84 14.02 13.52
C PRO A 124 -2.36 15.29 12.85
N ASN A 125 -1.47 16.02 12.19
CA ASN A 125 -1.84 17.20 11.40
C ASN A 125 -1.34 17.03 9.95
N TRP A 126 -2.23 16.70 9.04
CA TRP A 126 -1.91 16.59 7.62
C TRP A 126 -1.88 17.99 6.97
N SER A 127 -0.75 18.67 7.11
CA SER A 127 -0.55 20.03 6.65
C SER A 127 -0.15 20.06 5.17
N ILE A 128 -1.11 20.35 4.27
CA ILE A 128 -0.88 20.40 2.81
C ILE A 128 -1.02 21.80 2.21
N ALA A 129 -1.66 22.75 2.91
CA ALA A 129 -1.82 24.11 2.42
C ALA A 129 -0.47 24.84 2.35
N SER A 130 -0.27 25.64 1.30
CA SER A 130 0.96 26.43 1.12
C SER A 130 0.92 27.79 1.84
N TRP A 131 -0.26 28.21 2.26
CA TRP A 131 -0.50 29.47 2.97
C TRP A 131 -1.61 29.29 4.00
N PRO A 132 -1.56 29.90 5.19
CA PRO A 132 -0.52 30.79 5.74
C PRO A 132 0.87 30.13 5.91
N PRO A 133 1.94 30.95 6.09
CA PRO A 133 3.32 30.42 6.26
C PRO A 133 3.48 29.43 7.42
N ASP A 134 2.57 29.43 8.40
CA ASP A 134 2.58 28.50 9.53
C ASP A 134 2.46 27.04 9.07
N PHE A 135 1.70 26.76 8.03
CA PHE A 135 1.61 25.40 7.45
C PHE A 135 2.95 24.92 6.86
N GLN A 136 3.76 25.84 6.33
CA GLN A 136 5.11 25.49 5.85
C GLN A 136 6.03 25.17 7.02
N LYS A 137 6.00 25.96 8.11
CA LYS A 137 6.78 25.69 9.33
C LYS A 137 6.42 24.36 9.95
N ILE A 138 5.11 24.02 9.99
CA ILE A 138 4.63 22.72 10.46
C ILE A 138 5.24 21.59 9.62
N ARG A 139 5.13 21.66 8.28
CA ARG A 139 5.70 20.65 7.39
C ARG A 139 7.21 20.50 7.53
N ASP A 140 7.94 21.61 7.63
CA ASP A 140 9.40 21.58 7.79
C ASP A 140 9.78 20.89 9.10
N TRP A 141 9.09 21.20 10.19
CA TRP A 141 9.28 20.52 11.48
C TRP A 141 8.91 19.02 11.39
N GLN A 142 7.74 18.67 10.83
CA GLN A 142 7.31 17.29 10.66
C GLN A 142 8.36 16.45 9.90
N TRP A 143 8.86 17.00 8.79
CA TRP A 143 9.81 16.29 7.94
C TRP A 143 11.21 16.19 8.57
N ASN A 144 11.73 17.29 9.06
CA ASN A 144 13.12 17.38 9.48
C ASN A 144 13.35 16.85 10.89
N GLU A 145 12.37 17.04 11.80
CA GLU A 145 12.52 16.66 13.21
C GLU A 145 11.86 15.31 13.56
N LYS A 146 10.90 14.83 12.76
CA LYS A 146 10.16 13.60 13.05
C LYS A 146 10.35 12.53 11.98
N LEU A 147 9.90 12.80 10.77
CA LEU A 147 9.76 11.78 9.73
C LEU A 147 11.12 11.25 9.24
N ILE A 148 12.00 12.14 8.78
CA ILE A 148 13.30 11.74 8.24
C ILE A 148 14.18 11.05 9.30
N PRO A 149 14.32 11.57 10.53
CA PRO A 149 15.09 10.91 11.57
C PRO A 149 14.57 9.52 11.90
N TYR A 150 13.25 9.36 12.01
CA TYR A 150 12.62 8.07 12.26
C TYR A 150 12.96 7.07 11.14
N TRP A 151 12.66 7.42 9.89
CA TRP A 151 12.86 6.49 8.78
C TRP A 151 14.32 6.20 8.44
N LYS A 152 15.26 7.08 8.79
CA LYS A 152 16.68 6.76 8.70
C LYS A 152 17.07 5.62 9.64
N LYS A 153 16.50 5.60 10.85
CA LYS A 153 16.74 4.54 11.84
C LYS A 153 16.10 3.23 11.38
N GLU A 154 14.82 3.26 10.99
CA GLU A 154 14.08 2.08 10.56
C GLU A 154 14.60 1.48 9.24
N ALA A 155 15.04 2.31 8.31
CA ALA A 155 15.66 1.87 7.07
C ALA A 155 16.93 1.07 7.32
N LYS A 156 17.75 1.51 8.29
CA LYS A 156 18.94 0.77 8.71
C LYS A 156 18.57 -0.56 9.35
N PHE A 157 17.62 -0.57 10.29
CA PHE A 157 17.12 -1.78 10.93
C PHE A 157 16.58 -2.78 9.90
N ALA A 158 15.74 -2.32 8.96
CA ALA A 158 15.21 -3.16 7.90
C ALA A 158 16.32 -3.81 7.05
N GLN A 159 17.35 -3.04 6.67
CA GLN A 159 18.46 -3.54 5.88
C GLN A 159 19.33 -4.56 6.66
N GLU A 160 19.53 -4.36 7.96
CA GLU A 160 20.24 -5.31 8.85
C GLU A 160 19.51 -6.65 8.93
N HIS A 161 18.18 -6.67 8.78
CA HIS A 161 17.32 -7.85 8.72
C HIS A 161 17.01 -8.34 7.29
N GLY A 162 17.74 -7.86 6.29
CA GLY A 162 17.61 -8.31 4.90
C GLY A 162 16.32 -7.85 4.18
N VAL A 163 15.56 -6.93 4.78
CA VAL A 163 14.44 -6.23 4.14
C VAL A 163 15.00 -5.05 3.34
N ASN A 164 14.87 -5.12 2.02
CA ASN A 164 15.48 -4.14 1.11
C ASN A 164 14.46 -3.17 0.52
N GLN A 165 13.18 -3.36 0.80
CA GLN A 165 12.07 -2.61 0.24
C GLN A 165 11.07 -2.27 1.32
N ILE A 166 11.01 -0.99 1.70
CA ILE A 166 9.92 -0.41 2.48
C ILE A 166 9.06 0.34 1.47
N ALA A 167 7.91 -0.21 1.15
CA ALA A 167 7.00 0.29 0.13
C ALA A 167 5.90 1.14 0.78
N PHE A 168 6.04 2.46 0.75
CA PHE A 168 5.01 3.34 1.27
C PHE A 168 3.86 3.51 0.31
N GLU A 169 2.66 3.29 0.81
CA GLU A 169 1.46 3.71 0.10
C GLU A 169 1.38 5.23 0.06
N LEU A 170 1.15 5.77 -1.15
CA LEU A 170 1.01 7.20 -1.36
C LEU A 170 -0.39 7.66 -0.94
N HIS A 171 -0.61 7.71 0.38
CA HIS A 171 -1.93 7.87 0.96
C HIS A 171 -2.14 9.27 1.54
N PRO A 172 -3.13 10.07 1.06
CA PRO A 172 -3.54 11.32 1.70
C PRO A 172 -3.91 11.11 3.18
N GLY A 173 -3.48 12.04 4.03
CA GLY A 173 -3.53 11.89 5.48
C GLY A 173 -2.17 11.52 6.10
N PHE A 174 -1.20 11.09 5.28
CA PHE A 174 0.18 10.84 5.68
C PHE A 174 1.15 11.78 4.97
N CYS A 175 2.39 11.87 5.47
CA CYS A 175 3.39 12.78 4.89
C CYS A 175 3.81 12.40 3.47
N VAL A 176 3.81 11.12 3.14
CA VAL A 176 4.04 10.62 1.77
C VAL A 176 2.68 10.27 1.15
N TYR A 177 2.23 11.12 0.21
CA TYR A 177 0.90 10.98 -0.41
C TYR A 177 0.90 11.20 -1.94
N ASN A 178 2.06 11.50 -2.50
CA ASN A 178 2.23 11.67 -3.95
C ASN A 178 3.68 11.37 -4.37
N PRO A 179 3.99 11.29 -5.67
CA PRO A 179 5.35 11.00 -6.14
C PRO A 179 6.43 11.93 -5.59
N SER A 180 6.17 13.24 -5.51
CA SER A 180 7.13 14.22 -5.02
C SER A 180 7.52 13.98 -3.56
N THR A 181 6.54 13.71 -2.70
CA THR A 181 6.79 13.45 -1.27
C THR A 181 7.50 12.11 -1.05
N LEU A 182 7.19 11.08 -1.85
CA LEU A 182 7.95 9.83 -1.80
C LEU A 182 9.41 10.03 -2.19
N LEU A 183 9.66 10.71 -3.31
CA LEU A 183 11.02 10.94 -3.80
C LEU A 183 11.84 11.80 -2.82
N ARG A 184 11.22 12.78 -2.17
CA ARG A 184 11.84 13.56 -1.08
C ARG A 184 12.29 12.67 0.06
N LEU A 185 11.44 11.75 0.51
CA LEU A 185 11.80 10.84 1.61
C LEU A 185 12.89 9.85 1.17
N ARG A 186 12.76 9.31 -0.03
CA ARG A 186 13.76 8.41 -0.63
C ARG A 186 15.14 9.07 -0.77
N GLU A 187 15.19 10.33 -1.21
CA GLU A 187 16.43 11.11 -1.29
C GLU A 187 17.07 11.29 0.09
N ALA A 188 16.27 11.57 1.10
CA ALA A 188 16.76 11.83 2.46
C ALA A 188 17.20 10.57 3.21
N VAL A 189 16.57 9.42 2.97
CA VAL A 189 16.74 8.17 3.73
C VAL A 189 17.56 7.14 2.96
N GLY A 190 17.29 6.98 1.67
CA GLY A 190 18.01 6.02 0.82
C GLY A 190 17.07 5.13 -0.02
N PRO A 191 17.67 4.27 -0.87
CA PRO A 191 16.94 3.50 -1.86
C PRO A 191 16.08 2.37 -1.29
N VAL A 192 16.18 2.05 -0.01
CA VAL A 192 15.27 1.10 0.65
C VAL A 192 13.81 1.62 0.67
N ILE A 193 13.63 2.94 0.61
CA ILE A 193 12.32 3.58 0.52
C ILE A 193 11.81 3.55 -0.92
N GLY A 194 10.60 3.07 -1.13
CA GLY A 194 9.92 3.05 -2.41
C GLY A 194 8.41 3.14 -2.25
N ALA A 195 7.70 3.05 -3.37
CA ALA A 195 6.24 3.15 -3.40
C ALA A 195 5.58 1.77 -3.34
N ASN A 196 4.57 1.65 -2.50
CA ASN A 196 3.39 0.91 -2.84
C ASN A 196 2.50 1.86 -3.65
N LEU A 197 2.42 1.65 -4.95
CA LEU A 197 1.67 2.53 -5.83
C LEU A 197 0.21 2.08 -5.87
N ASP A 198 -0.65 2.83 -5.21
CA ASP A 198 -2.09 2.67 -5.27
C ASP A 198 -2.71 3.79 -6.13
N PRO A 199 -3.21 3.47 -7.34
CA PRO A 199 -3.83 4.45 -8.20
C PRO A 199 -5.06 5.14 -7.59
N SER A 200 -5.79 4.44 -6.72
CA SER A 200 -7.05 4.95 -6.17
C SER A 200 -6.88 6.26 -5.43
N HIS A 201 -5.77 6.40 -4.70
CA HIS A 201 -5.44 7.62 -3.98
C HIS A 201 -4.96 8.75 -4.89
N LEU A 202 -4.42 8.42 -6.07
CA LEU A 202 -3.91 9.39 -7.02
C LEU A 202 -5.02 9.94 -7.93
N PHE A 203 -5.93 9.08 -8.36
CA PHE A 203 -7.03 9.45 -9.26
C PHE A 203 -7.85 10.63 -8.75
N TRP A 204 -8.32 10.57 -7.50
CA TRP A 204 -9.15 11.63 -6.95
C TRP A 204 -8.36 12.92 -6.64
N GLN A 205 -7.04 12.84 -6.48
CA GLN A 205 -6.17 14.01 -6.38
C GLN A 205 -5.93 14.71 -7.73
N GLY A 206 -6.43 14.15 -8.84
CA GLY A 206 -6.19 14.66 -10.20
C GLY A 206 -4.78 14.36 -10.70
N ILE A 207 -4.10 13.37 -10.14
CA ILE A 207 -2.77 12.95 -10.57
C ILE A 207 -2.91 11.95 -11.71
N ASP A 208 -2.27 12.22 -12.85
CA ASP A 208 -2.16 11.27 -13.95
C ASP A 208 -1.28 10.09 -13.55
N ILE A 209 -1.85 8.90 -13.54
CA ILE A 209 -1.17 7.69 -13.06
C ILE A 209 0.02 7.28 -13.95
N ILE A 210 -0.06 7.54 -15.26
CA ILE A 210 1.04 7.24 -16.19
C ILE A 210 2.22 8.17 -15.92
N ALA A 211 1.94 9.46 -15.68
CA ALA A 211 2.97 10.41 -15.28
C ALA A 211 3.59 10.04 -13.92
N ALA A 212 2.78 9.60 -12.96
CA ALA A 212 3.25 9.14 -11.65
C ALA A 212 4.17 7.91 -11.76
N ILE A 213 3.79 6.89 -12.56
CA ILE A 213 4.63 5.71 -12.81
C ILE A 213 5.98 6.11 -13.41
N ARG A 214 5.98 7.04 -14.38
CA ARG A 214 7.23 7.53 -14.99
C ARG A 214 8.12 8.26 -13.99
N ALA A 215 7.53 9.13 -13.17
CA ALA A 215 8.25 9.85 -12.13
C ALA A 215 8.86 8.92 -11.08
N LEU A 216 8.19 7.80 -10.78
CA LEU A 216 8.60 6.81 -9.79
C LEU A 216 9.41 5.65 -10.37
N LYS A 217 9.90 5.75 -11.63
CA LYS A 217 10.69 4.70 -12.26
C LYS A 217 11.87 4.28 -11.37
N GLY A 218 11.96 2.97 -11.05
CA GLY A 218 12.97 2.41 -10.17
C GLY A 218 12.71 2.61 -8.66
N ALA A 219 11.56 3.19 -8.31
CA ALA A 219 11.12 3.36 -6.93
C ALA A 219 9.78 2.69 -6.63
N ILE A 220 9.15 1.99 -7.57
CA ILE A 220 7.91 1.23 -7.33
C ILE A 220 8.31 -0.17 -6.89
N TYR A 221 7.96 -0.53 -5.65
CA TYR A 221 8.30 -1.81 -5.03
C TYR A 221 7.09 -2.72 -4.86
N HIS A 222 5.90 -2.13 -4.77
CA HIS A 222 4.63 -2.83 -4.65
C HIS A 222 3.55 -2.07 -5.42
N PHE A 223 2.43 -2.73 -5.72
CA PHE A 223 1.33 -2.11 -6.44
C PHE A 223 0.00 -2.63 -5.89
N HIS A 224 -0.84 -1.73 -5.41
CA HIS A 224 -2.22 -2.03 -5.07
C HIS A 224 -3.14 -1.79 -6.26
N ALA A 225 -3.93 -2.80 -6.61
CA ALA A 225 -5.00 -2.68 -7.59
C ALA A 225 -6.30 -2.33 -6.87
N LYS A 226 -6.53 -1.04 -6.72
CA LYS A 226 -7.75 -0.43 -6.17
C LYS A 226 -8.16 0.72 -7.09
N ASP A 227 -9.45 0.88 -7.31
CA ASP A 227 -10.00 1.89 -8.21
C ASP A 227 -10.74 3.00 -7.45
N THR A 228 -11.04 4.09 -8.11
CA THR A 228 -11.80 5.22 -7.56
C THR A 228 -12.70 5.81 -8.64
N ALA A 229 -13.93 6.13 -8.28
CA ALA A 229 -14.82 6.94 -9.10
C ALA A 229 -15.02 8.31 -8.46
N ILE A 230 -14.87 9.37 -9.27
CA ILE A 230 -15.21 10.74 -8.86
C ILE A 230 -16.69 10.96 -9.15
N ASP A 231 -17.45 11.43 -8.17
CA ASP A 231 -18.80 11.93 -8.39
C ASP A 231 -18.72 13.34 -9.00
N PRO A 232 -19.14 13.53 -10.27
CA PRO A 232 -18.98 14.81 -10.93
C PRO A 232 -19.90 15.90 -10.36
N TYR A 233 -21.02 15.53 -9.73
CA TYR A 233 -21.99 16.49 -9.20
C TYR A 233 -21.53 17.00 -7.83
N ASN A 234 -21.20 16.11 -6.92
CA ASN A 234 -20.70 16.48 -5.58
C ASN A 234 -19.36 17.25 -5.69
N THR A 235 -18.47 16.79 -6.56
CA THR A 235 -17.20 17.46 -6.82
C THR A 235 -17.36 18.84 -7.43
N ALA A 236 -18.34 19.03 -8.33
CA ALA A 236 -18.62 20.33 -8.94
C ALA A 236 -19.06 21.39 -7.92
N VAL A 237 -19.64 20.97 -6.80
CA VAL A 237 -20.10 21.88 -5.73
C VAL A 237 -19.04 22.11 -4.68
N ASN A 238 -18.42 21.04 -4.17
CA ASN A 238 -17.60 21.08 -2.96
C ASN A 238 -16.10 20.79 -3.21
N GLY A 239 -15.73 20.34 -4.40
CA GLY A 239 -14.38 19.89 -4.71
C GLY A 239 -14.07 18.51 -4.11
N VAL A 240 -12.86 18.02 -4.38
CA VAL A 240 -12.43 16.65 -3.98
C VAL A 240 -11.98 16.55 -2.51
N LEU A 241 -11.78 17.68 -1.83
CA LEU A 241 -11.34 17.72 -0.42
C LEU A 241 -12.50 17.75 0.57
N ASP A 242 -13.75 17.69 0.10
CA ASP A 242 -14.90 17.55 0.99
C ASP A 242 -14.88 16.19 1.70
N THR A 243 -15.27 16.17 2.97
CA THR A 243 -15.02 15.05 3.89
C THR A 243 -16.28 14.42 4.52
N PRO A 244 -17.34 14.12 3.78
CA PRO A 244 -18.41 13.28 4.33
C PRO A 244 -17.88 11.90 4.72
N SER A 245 -18.48 11.29 5.76
CA SER A 245 -18.13 9.92 6.17
C SER A 245 -18.25 8.93 5.00
N PHE A 246 -17.45 7.88 5.01
CA PHE A 246 -17.52 6.81 3.99
C PHE A 246 -18.86 6.07 3.99
N ASP A 247 -19.65 6.14 5.08
CA ASP A 247 -21.02 5.60 5.13
C ASP A 247 -22.02 6.40 4.27
N ARG A 248 -21.70 7.67 3.95
CA ARG A 248 -22.53 8.59 3.19
C ARG A 248 -22.07 8.66 1.74
N ILE A 249 -22.10 7.50 1.08
CA ILE A 249 -21.51 7.30 -0.26
C ILE A 249 -22.10 8.29 -1.29
N ASP A 250 -23.40 8.57 -1.22
CA ASP A 250 -24.13 9.47 -2.12
C ASP A 250 -23.77 10.95 -1.94
N GLU A 251 -23.14 11.33 -0.84
CA GLU A 251 -22.69 12.70 -0.58
C GLU A 251 -21.22 12.93 -0.87
N ARG A 252 -20.46 11.84 -1.08
CA ARG A 252 -19.01 11.94 -1.25
C ARG A 252 -18.63 12.46 -2.64
N PRO A 253 -17.56 13.29 -2.73
CA PRO A 253 -17.03 13.74 -4.01
C PRO A 253 -16.34 12.61 -4.81
N TRP A 254 -15.92 11.56 -4.14
CA TRP A 254 -15.32 10.36 -4.72
C TRP A 254 -15.51 9.16 -3.79
N VAL A 255 -15.47 7.97 -4.35
CA VAL A 255 -15.60 6.71 -3.63
C VAL A 255 -14.60 5.69 -4.18
N PHE A 256 -14.07 4.84 -3.32
CA PHE A 256 -13.31 3.68 -3.77
C PHE A 256 -14.22 2.70 -4.50
N ARG A 257 -13.69 2.08 -5.53
CA ARG A 257 -14.39 1.14 -6.38
C ARG A 257 -13.58 -0.11 -6.65
N THR A 258 -14.27 -1.17 -6.91
CA THR A 258 -13.72 -2.38 -7.50
C THR A 258 -12.99 -2.05 -8.80
N VAL A 259 -11.84 -2.68 -9.05
CA VAL A 259 -11.06 -2.51 -10.28
C VAL A 259 -11.93 -2.68 -11.52
N GLY A 260 -11.95 -1.67 -12.38
CA GLY A 260 -12.78 -1.61 -13.58
C GLY A 260 -14.12 -0.92 -13.40
N TYR A 261 -14.47 -0.48 -12.18
CA TYR A 261 -15.73 0.22 -11.88
C TYR A 261 -15.55 1.72 -11.63
N GLY A 262 -14.35 2.20 -11.47
CA GLY A 262 -13.99 3.62 -11.52
C GLY A 262 -13.43 3.98 -12.90
N HIS A 263 -12.47 3.18 -13.36
CA HIS A 263 -11.79 3.33 -14.64
C HIS A 263 -11.89 2.03 -15.45
N GLY A 264 -12.13 2.15 -16.76
CA GLY A 264 -12.27 0.99 -17.65
C GLY A 264 -10.98 0.24 -17.92
N GLU A 265 -11.09 -0.93 -18.56
CA GLU A 265 -9.95 -1.81 -18.86
C GLU A 265 -8.84 -1.12 -19.67
N ASP A 266 -9.16 -0.14 -20.51
CA ASP A 266 -8.16 0.59 -21.30
C ASP A 266 -7.20 1.38 -20.40
N THR A 267 -7.71 1.99 -19.33
CA THR A 267 -6.87 2.65 -18.32
C THR A 267 -5.98 1.64 -17.62
N TRP A 268 -6.51 0.49 -17.21
CA TRP A 268 -5.74 -0.56 -16.55
C TRP A 268 -4.68 -1.18 -17.47
N ARG A 269 -4.99 -1.39 -18.77
CA ARG A 269 -3.99 -1.82 -19.77
C ARG A 269 -2.87 -0.79 -19.94
N ALA A 270 -3.20 0.50 -19.94
CA ALA A 270 -2.19 1.56 -20.02
C ALA A 270 -1.29 1.58 -18.77
N ILE A 271 -1.87 1.43 -17.57
CA ILE A 271 -1.13 1.32 -16.30
C ILE A 271 -0.13 0.16 -16.35
N PHE A 272 -0.57 -1.06 -16.69
CA PHE A 272 0.32 -2.22 -16.71
C PHE A 272 1.38 -2.14 -17.81
N SER A 273 1.05 -1.52 -18.94
CA SER A 273 2.04 -1.24 -20.00
C SER A 273 3.12 -0.27 -19.50
N GLU A 274 2.73 0.76 -18.77
CA GLU A 274 3.69 1.74 -18.26
C GLU A 274 4.51 1.20 -17.09
N LEU A 275 3.90 0.40 -16.18
CA LEU A 275 4.62 -0.33 -15.12
C LEU A 275 5.71 -1.23 -15.72
N ARG A 276 5.40 -1.96 -16.80
CA ARG A 276 6.36 -2.81 -17.50
C ARG A 276 7.52 -1.97 -18.11
N LYS A 277 7.22 -0.83 -18.72
CA LYS A 277 8.25 0.11 -19.23
C LYS A 277 9.10 0.72 -18.12
N ALA A 278 8.52 0.93 -16.95
CA ALA A 278 9.22 1.42 -15.77
C ALA A 278 10.12 0.34 -15.13
N GLY A 279 10.04 -0.91 -15.58
CA GLY A 279 10.81 -2.06 -15.07
C GLY A 279 10.13 -2.79 -13.91
N TYR A 280 8.87 -2.50 -13.61
CA TYR A 280 8.12 -3.22 -12.59
C TYR A 280 7.58 -4.54 -13.14
N ASP A 281 7.90 -5.64 -12.47
CA ASP A 281 7.44 -7.00 -12.79
C ASP A 281 6.97 -7.78 -11.54
N GLY A 282 6.59 -7.04 -10.51
CA GLY A 282 6.14 -7.57 -9.22
C GLY A 282 4.67 -8.00 -9.25
N VAL A 283 4.11 -8.04 -8.05
CA VAL A 283 2.70 -8.37 -7.80
C VAL A 283 1.78 -7.19 -8.15
N ILE A 284 0.62 -7.51 -8.68
CA ILE A 284 -0.55 -6.62 -8.76
C ILE A 284 -1.51 -7.12 -7.68
N SER A 285 -1.43 -6.51 -6.50
CA SER A 285 -2.14 -6.93 -5.29
C SER A 285 -3.50 -6.25 -5.22
N ILE A 286 -4.59 -7.00 -5.27
CA ILE A 286 -5.94 -6.44 -5.12
C ILE A 286 -6.13 -6.00 -3.69
N GLU A 287 -6.54 -4.74 -3.52
CA GLU A 287 -7.13 -4.19 -2.32
C GLU A 287 -8.58 -3.79 -2.63
N HIS A 288 -9.53 -4.08 -1.73
CA HIS A 288 -10.95 -3.85 -1.96
C HIS A 288 -11.58 -3.06 -0.82
N GLU A 289 -12.12 -1.89 -1.16
CA GLU A 289 -12.82 -0.98 -0.24
C GLU A 289 -14.07 -0.37 -0.93
N ASP A 290 -14.70 -1.11 -1.82
CA ASP A 290 -15.91 -0.66 -2.54
C ASP A 290 -17.15 -0.75 -1.64
N GLY A 291 -17.68 0.39 -1.22
CA GLY A 291 -18.88 0.45 -0.40
C GLY A 291 -20.19 0.11 -1.13
N LEU A 292 -20.15 -0.05 -2.47
CA LEU A 292 -21.31 -0.42 -3.29
C LEU A 292 -21.33 -1.90 -3.67
N MET A 293 -20.31 -2.68 -3.27
CA MET A 293 -20.16 -4.06 -3.68
C MET A 293 -19.67 -4.91 -2.51
N SER A 294 -20.19 -6.12 -2.35
CA SER A 294 -19.68 -7.04 -1.34
C SER A 294 -18.21 -7.39 -1.63
N THR A 295 -17.44 -7.66 -0.58
CA THR A 295 -16.04 -8.06 -0.69
C THR A 295 -15.85 -9.23 -1.66
N ARG A 296 -16.71 -10.25 -1.58
CA ARG A 296 -16.61 -11.41 -2.46
C ARG A 296 -16.87 -11.08 -3.92
N GLU A 297 -17.97 -10.37 -4.19
CA GLU A 297 -18.32 -9.98 -5.56
C GLU A 297 -17.27 -9.04 -6.16
N GLY A 298 -16.81 -8.05 -5.38
CA GLY A 298 -15.80 -7.11 -5.82
C GLY A 298 -14.46 -7.79 -6.11
N LEU A 299 -14.02 -8.71 -5.23
CA LEU A 299 -12.80 -9.48 -5.45
C LEU A 299 -12.88 -10.32 -6.72
N GLU A 300 -13.95 -11.10 -6.91
CA GLU A 300 -14.12 -11.96 -8.09
C GLU A 300 -14.13 -11.11 -9.38
N LYS A 301 -14.84 -9.99 -9.39
CA LYS A 301 -14.89 -9.05 -10.55
C LYS A 301 -13.56 -8.35 -10.81
N ALA A 302 -12.85 -7.94 -9.76
CA ALA A 302 -11.50 -7.37 -9.90
C ALA A 302 -10.53 -8.39 -10.54
N ILE A 303 -10.57 -9.65 -10.08
CA ILE A 303 -9.77 -10.75 -10.65
C ILE A 303 -10.08 -10.94 -12.14
N GLU A 304 -11.36 -10.90 -12.54
CA GLU A 304 -11.75 -11.05 -13.95
C GLU A 304 -11.17 -9.92 -14.81
N VAL A 305 -11.26 -8.66 -14.38
CA VAL A 305 -10.70 -7.51 -15.10
C VAL A 305 -9.17 -7.63 -15.18
N LEU A 306 -8.53 -7.93 -14.06
CA LEU A 306 -7.07 -8.02 -13.99
C LEU A 306 -6.51 -9.16 -14.83
N LYS A 307 -7.17 -10.31 -14.91
CA LYS A 307 -6.78 -11.41 -15.79
C LYS A 307 -6.77 -11.04 -17.27
N ARG A 308 -7.61 -10.07 -17.69
CA ARG A 308 -7.67 -9.58 -19.08
C ARG A 308 -6.71 -8.41 -19.35
N THR A 309 -6.18 -7.78 -18.31
CA THR A 309 -5.41 -6.52 -18.45
C THR A 309 -3.96 -6.63 -18.04
N ILE A 310 -3.60 -7.50 -17.07
CA ILE A 310 -2.21 -7.71 -16.62
C ILE A 310 -1.36 -8.31 -17.74
N ILE A 311 -0.13 -7.80 -17.88
CA ILE A 311 0.90 -8.41 -18.71
C ILE A 311 1.66 -9.44 -17.86
N PHE A 312 1.26 -10.70 -17.95
CA PHE A 312 1.82 -11.79 -17.11
C PHE A 312 3.23 -12.18 -17.53
N GLU A 313 3.48 -12.29 -18.81
CA GLU A 313 4.75 -12.79 -19.33
C GLU A 313 5.66 -11.63 -19.76
N SER A 314 6.94 -11.78 -19.49
CA SER A 314 7.97 -10.91 -20.05
C SER A 314 8.22 -11.32 -21.51
N ARG A 315 8.55 -10.34 -22.34
CA ARG A 315 8.97 -10.65 -23.70
C ARG A 315 10.29 -11.45 -23.67
N GLU A 316 10.33 -12.54 -24.40
CA GLU A 316 11.54 -13.32 -24.63
C GLU A 316 12.26 -12.85 -25.92
N GLY A 317 13.58 -12.77 -25.86
CA GLY A 317 14.45 -12.45 -27.01
C GLY A 317 14.36 -11.01 -27.55
N ASP A 318 15.11 -10.76 -28.59
CA ASP A 318 15.15 -9.47 -29.30
C ASP A 318 13.95 -9.28 -30.23
N MET A 319 13.67 -8.03 -30.63
CA MET A 319 12.66 -7.77 -31.64
C MET A 319 13.21 -8.22 -33.02
N TYR A 320 12.52 -9.15 -33.65
CA TYR A 320 12.99 -9.66 -34.98
C TYR A 320 12.96 -8.61 -36.09
N TRP A 321 12.36 -7.44 -35.81
CA TRP A 321 12.28 -6.30 -36.73
C TRP A 321 13.16 -5.10 -36.28
N ALA A 322 13.91 -5.19 -35.20
CA ALA A 322 14.74 -4.08 -34.66
C ALA A 322 16.21 -4.33 -34.91
#